data_8eda3918c4b1a2743829c10e5964ead5
#
_entry.id   8eda3918c4b1a2743829c10e5964ead5
#
_cell.length_a   1.000
_cell.length_b   1.000
_cell.length_c   1.000
_cell.angle_alpha   90.00
_cell.angle_beta   90.00
_cell.angle_gamma   90.00
#
_symmetry.space_group_name_H-M   'P 1'
#
loop_
_entity.id
_entity.type
_entity.pdbx_description
1 polymer ?
#
loop_
_entity_poly.entity_id
_entity_poly.type
_entity_poly.pdbx_seq_one_letter_code
_entity_poly.pdbx_strand_id
1 'polypeptide(L)'
;KGSILHDRYRINRIIGQGGYGCIYLAEDMRLSGRFCAVKQVSYDASLPQKLLDESREQFLKEATVLARLDHPNMPKVSDYFSIEEDDYLVMDYVPGDDLRALVSKATAEGRFLDEEDVLDWAKQIGDALDYLHNQQPPIVHRDIKPSNLKLTPTGLVKLVDFGLVKLLAPGEVTITIMQGQGTAIYTPLEQYGGDSLHTDRRADIYAFGGTLYHLLTNQPPVNVRDRFLDPKSLPAPRSLNPAVSARVEEAVLW
;
A
#
# COMPACT_ATOMS: atom_id res chain seq x y z
N LYS A 1 -13.41 21.74 0.14
CA LYS A 1 -14.03 21.46 -1.17
C LYS A 1 -13.95 22.70 -2.04
N GLY A 2 -13.34 22.59 -3.24
CA GLY A 2 -13.14 23.72 -4.14
C GLY A 2 -11.88 24.55 -3.91
N SER A 3 -11.08 24.30 -2.86
CA SER A 3 -9.77 24.91 -2.70
C SER A 3 -8.83 24.48 -3.82
N ILE A 4 -7.93 25.37 -4.22
CA ILE A 4 -6.95 25.11 -5.27
C ILE A 4 -5.57 25.02 -4.60
N LEU A 5 -4.87 23.91 -4.82
CA LEU A 5 -3.49 23.73 -4.39
C LEU A 5 -2.55 24.03 -5.57
N HIS A 6 -1.45 24.72 -5.27
CA HIS A 6 -0.38 25.05 -6.23
C HIS A 6 -0.91 25.68 -7.54
N ASP A 7 -1.96 26.52 -7.45
CA ASP A 7 -2.64 27.18 -8.57
C ASP A 7 -3.05 26.25 -9.73
N ARG A 8 -3.15 24.94 -9.44
CA ARG A 8 -3.37 23.91 -10.45
C ARG A 8 -4.39 22.84 -10.06
N TYR A 9 -4.38 22.37 -8.81
CA TYR A 9 -5.15 21.20 -8.40
C TYR A 9 -6.38 21.60 -7.60
N ARG A 10 -7.56 21.53 -8.22
CA ARG A 10 -8.85 21.84 -7.59
C ARG A 10 -9.32 20.64 -6.79
N ILE A 11 -9.39 20.76 -5.47
CA ILE A 11 -9.83 19.70 -4.58
C ILE A 11 -11.33 19.45 -4.69
N ASN A 12 -11.71 18.24 -5.07
CA ASN A 12 -13.11 17.84 -5.15
C ASN A 12 -13.59 17.22 -3.84
N ARG A 13 -12.87 16.23 -3.31
CA ARG A 13 -13.20 15.54 -2.06
C ARG A 13 -11.98 14.79 -1.50
N ILE A 14 -12.07 14.42 -0.23
CA ILE A 14 -11.14 13.48 0.39
C ILE A 14 -11.51 12.06 -0.08
N ILE A 15 -10.52 11.26 -0.42
CA ILE A 15 -10.63 9.84 -0.82
C ILE A 15 -9.87 8.90 0.09
N GLY A 16 -9.02 9.44 0.97
CA GLY A 16 -8.32 8.70 2.01
C GLY A 16 -7.88 9.64 3.12
N GLN A 17 -7.86 9.15 4.36
CA GLN A 17 -7.38 9.88 5.52
C GLN A 17 -6.67 8.93 6.46
N GLY A 18 -5.49 9.31 6.91
CA GLY A 18 -4.66 8.54 7.84
C GLY A 18 -3.94 9.44 8.84
N GLY A 19 -3.12 8.83 9.69
CA GLY A 19 -2.40 9.54 10.76
C GLY A 19 -1.40 10.59 10.25
N TYR A 20 -0.97 10.50 9.00
CA TYR A 20 0.08 11.35 8.42
C TYR A 20 -0.42 12.27 7.30
N GLY A 21 -1.72 12.40 7.14
CA GLY A 21 -2.29 13.29 6.13
C GLY A 21 -3.52 12.77 5.44
N CYS A 22 -3.89 13.45 4.35
CA CYS A 22 -5.08 13.18 3.57
C CYS A 22 -4.71 12.88 2.12
N ILE A 23 -5.56 12.07 1.47
CA ILE A 23 -5.52 11.87 0.02
C ILE A 23 -6.77 12.53 -0.56
N TYR A 24 -6.57 13.42 -1.49
CA TYR A 24 -7.62 14.16 -2.15
C TYR A 24 -7.81 13.67 -3.58
N LEU A 25 -9.07 13.55 -4.01
CA LEU A 25 -9.41 13.59 -5.43
C LEU A 25 -9.38 15.04 -5.88
N ALA A 26 -8.56 15.35 -6.86
CA ALA A 26 -8.43 16.68 -7.43
C ALA A 26 -8.58 16.65 -8.95
N GLU A 27 -9.02 17.78 -9.53
CA GLU A 27 -9.02 18.04 -10.96
C GLU A 27 -7.77 18.86 -11.32
N ASP A 28 -7.00 18.40 -12.31
CA ASP A 28 -5.89 19.16 -12.88
C ASP A 28 -6.44 20.27 -13.80
N MET A 29 -6.46 21.51 -13.34
CA MET A 29 -7.03 22.64 -14.08
C MET A 29 -6.28 22.97 -15.38
N ARG A 30 -5.05 22.49 -15.57
CA ARG A 30 -4.29 22.64 -16.83
C ARG A 30 -4.70 21.61 -17.88
N LEU A 31 -5.27 20.48 -17.45
CA LEU A 31 -5.71 19.38 -18.31
C LEU A 31 -7.17 19.06 -18.00
N SER A 32 -8.08 19.85 -18.59
CA SER A 32 -9.52 19.75 -18.34
C SER A 32 -10.03 18.31 -18.41
N GLY A 33 -10.77 17.89 -17.37
CA GLY A 33 -11.31 16.54 -17.24
C GLY A 33 -10.31 15.49 -16.72
N ARG A 34 -9.04 15.86 -16.47
CA ARG A 34 -8.09 14.95 -15.82
C ARG A 34 -8.24 15.01 -14.30
N PHE A 35 -8.56 13.87 -13.71
CA PHE A 35 -8.53 13.70 -12.26
C PHE A 35 -7.20 13.09 -11.82
N CYS A 36 -6.73 13.52 -10.65
CA CYS A 36 -5.54 13.03 -9.99
C CYS A 36 -5.81 12.78 -8.50
N ALA A 37 -5.00 11.94 -7.89
CA ALA A 37 -4.91 11.79 -6.45
C ALA A 37 -3.78 12.69 -5.94
N VAL A 38 -4.08 13.54 -4.94
CA VAL A 38 -3.11 14.42 -4.28
C VAL A 38 -2.95 13.94 -2.85
N LYS A 39 -1.79 13.36 -2.54
CA LYS A 39 -1.45 12.89 -1.19
C LYS A 39 -0.75 14.01 -0.45
N GLN A 40 -1.36 14.51 0.63
CA GLN A 40 -0.76 15.44 1.58
C GLN A 40 -0.01 14.64 2.63
N VAL A 41 1.18 15.07 2.97
CA VAL A 41 1.99 14.56 4.07
C VAL A 41 2.26 15.70 5.03
N SER A 42 1.75 15.56 6.25
CA SER A 42 1.94 16.51 7.33
C SER A 42 2.95 15.97 8.33
N TYR A 43 3.83 16.81 8.80
CA TYR A 43 4.86 16.46 9.78
C TYR A 43 4.44 16.91 11.18
N ASP A 44 4.90 16.18 12.20
CA ASP A 44 4.67 16.57 13.58
C ASP A 44 5.53 17.81 13.93
N ALA A 45 4.88 18.96 14.05
CA ALA A 45 5.54 20.23 14.34
C ALA A 45 6.26 20.25 15.71
N SER A 46 6.04 19.25 16.57
CA SER A 46 6.76 19.11 17.85
C SER A 46 8.17 18.51 17.69
N LEU A 47 8.49 17.96 16.53
CA LEU A 47 9.81 17.39 16.25
C LEU A 47 10.88 18.49 16.15
N PRO A 48 12.14 18.19 16.55
CA PRO A 48 13.28 19.06 16.29
C PRO A 48 13.42 19.39 14.81
N GLN A 49 13.76 20.66 14.49
CA GLN A 49 13.89 21.14 13.11
C GLN A 49 14.75 20.22 12.22
N LYS A 50 15.86 19.73 12.77
CA LYS A 50 16.74 18.80 12.07
C LYS A 50 16.02 17.53 11.58
N LEU A 51 15.15 16.94 12.43
CA LEU A 51 14.38 15.74 12.06
C LEU A 51 13.29 16.06 11.04
N LEU A 52 12.70 17.26 11.10
CA LEU A 52 11.75 17.72 10.07
C LEU A 52 12.43 17.86 8.72
N ASP A 53 13.61 18.48 8.67
CA ASP A 53 14.37 18.66 7.44
C ASP A 53 14.82 17.32 6.84
N GLU A 54 15.30 16.40 7.68
CA GLU A 54 15.64 15.02 7.27
C GLU A 54 14.42 14.27 6.72
N SER A 55 13.25 14.41 7.34
CA SER A 55 12.01 13.77 6.90
C SER A 55 11.54 14.29 5.55
N ARG A 56 11.62 15.60 5.32
CA ARG A 56 11.29 16.25 4.03
C ARG A 56 12.26 15.82 2.93
N GLU A 57 13.56 15.81 3.22
CA GLU A 57 14.57 15.34 2.26
C GLU A 57 14.33 13.88 1.87
N GLN A 58 14.01 13.04 2.86
CA GLN A 58 13.68 11.64 2.62
C GLN A 58 12.42 11.50 1.75
N PHE A 59 11.35 12.25 2.03
CA PHE A 59 10.14 12.23 1.24
C PHE A 59 10.39 12.65 -0.22
N LEU A 60 11.20 13.69 -0.44
CA LEU A 60 11.58 14.14 -1.78
C LEU A 60 12.39 13.08 -2.54
N LYS A 61 13.33 12.39 -1.86
CA LYS A 61 14.07 11.27 -2.45
C LYS A 61 13.13 10.16 -2.89
N GLU A 62 12.17 9.78 -2.03
CA GLU A 62 11.16 8.76 -2.34
C GLU A 62 10.24 9.17 -3.50
N ALA A 63 9.72 10.40 -3.47
CA ALA A 63 8.92 10.96 -4.56
C ALA A 63 9.65 10.92 -5.90
N THR A 64 10.95 11.25 -5.89
CA THR A 64 11.82 11.21 -7.09
C THR A 64 11.97 9.79 -7.64
N VAL A 65 12.07 8.80 -6.76
CA VAL A 65 12.13 7.38 -7.17
C VAL A 65 10.80 6.93 -7.73
N LEU A 66 9.70 7.22 -7.04
CA LEU A 66 8.35 6.86 -7.51
C LEU A 66 8.01 7.49 -8.87
N ALA A 67 8.49 8.71 -9.13
CA ALA A 67 8.27 9.39 -10.41
C ALA A 67 8.95 8.70 -11.62
N ARG A 68 9.96 7.86 -11.37
CA ARG A 68 10.67 7.08 -12.41
C ARG A 68 10.03 5.72 -12.67
N LEU A 69 9.14 5.25 -11.78
CA LEU A 69 8.49 3.96 -11.94
C LEU A 69 7.43 4.04 -13.05
N ASP A 70 7.44 3.04 -13.92
CA ASP A 70 6.48 2.90 -15.00
C ASP A 70 6.05 1.44 -15.12
N HIS A 71 4.92 1.13 -14.50
CA HIS A 71 4.36 -0.22 -14.50
C HIS A 71 2.83 -0.16 -14.57
N PRO A 72 2.16 -1.04 -15.35
CA PRO A 72 0.71 -0.99 -15.52
C PRO A 72 -0.07 -1.13 -14.21
N ASN A 73 0.46 -1.85 -13.23
CA ASN A 73 -0.21 -2.08 -11.95
C ASN A 73 0.13 -1.03 -10.87
N MET A 74 0.71 0.12 -11.26
CA MET A 74 1.00 1.23 -10.35
C MET A 74 0.44 2.55 -10.90
N PRO A 75 0.00 3.50 -10.03
CA PRO A 75 -0.29 4.85 -10.47
C PRO A 75 1.01 5.59 -10.78
N LYS A 76 1.02 6.40 -11.83
CA LYS A 76 2.16 7.23 -12.19
C LYS A 76 2.19 8.50 -11.35
N VAL A 77 3.33 8.81 -10.75
CA VAL A 77 3.56 10.09 -10.09
C VAL A 77 3.82 11.16 -11.16
N SER A 78 3.13 12.28 -11.07
CA SER A 78 3.17 13.34 -12.09
C SER A 78 3.65 14.68 -11.58
N ASP A 79 3.61 14.92 -10.26
CA ASP A 79 4.05 16.20 -9.68
C ASP A 79 4.37 16.04 -8.19
N TYR A 80 5.16 16.98 -7.66
CA TYR A 80 5.49 17.15 -6.26
C TYR A 80 5.62 18.64 -5.96
N PHE A 81 5.07 19.09 -4.83
CA PHE A 81 5.22 20.46 -4.37
C PHE A 81 5.03 20.55 -2.85
N SER A 82 5.53 21.64 -2.25
CA SER A 82 5.32 21.94 -0.83
C SER A 82 4.49 23.22 -0.70
N ILE A 83 3.59 23.24 0.27
CA ILE A 83 2.83 24.43 0.68
C ILE A 83 2.93 24.52 2.19
N GLU A 84 3.48 25.64 2.70
CA GLU A 84 3.72 25.86 4.12
C GLU A 84 4.56 24.73 4.72
N GLU A 85 4.01 23.98 5.66
CA GLU A 85 4.69 22.89 6.36
C GLU A 85 4.38 21.51 5.79
N ASP A 86 3.50 21.40 4.79
CA ASP A 86 3.05 20.15 4.20
C ASP A 86 3.68 19.89 2.83
N ASP A 87 3.98 18.64 2.57
CA ASP A 87 4.41 18.15 1.26
C ASP A 87 3.27 17.44 0.53
N TYR A 88 3.26 17.57 -0.79
CA TYR A 88 2.20 17.02 -1.63
C TYR A 88 2.78 16.21 -2.78
N LEU A 89 2.27 14.99 -2.96
CA LEU A 89 2.60 14.12 -4.08
C LEU A 89 1.35 13.95 -4.96
N VAL A 90 1.49 14.23 -6.25
CA VAL A 90 0.40 14.08 -7.22
C VAL A 90 0.61 12.85 -8.07
N MET A 91 -0.41 12.03 -8.18
CA MET A 91 -0.38 10.80 -8.94
C MET A 91 -1.70 10.55 -9.68
N ASP A 92 -1.69 9.57 -10.57
CA ASP A 92 -2.91 9.17 -11.27
C ASP A 92 -4.00 8.76 -10.27
N TYR A 93 -5.21 9.26 -10.50
CA TYR A 93 -6.38 8.77 -9.78
C TYR A 93 -6.77 7.39 -10.30
N VAL A 94 -6.86 6.42 -9.42
CA VAL A 94 -7.29 5.06 -9.73
C VAL A 94 -8.77 4.91 -9.35
N PRO A 95 -9.69 4.81 -10.32
CA PRO A 95 -11.09 4.54 -10.05
C PRO A 95 -11.33 3.08 -9.63
N GLY A 96 -12.49 2.81 -9.03
CA GLY A 96 -12.88 1.48 -8.57
C GLY A 96 -12.71 1.30 -7.07
N ASP A 97 -13.15 0.14 -6.58
CA ASP A 97 -13.08 -0.22 -5.17
C ASP A 97 -11.72 -0.84 -4.85
N ASP A 98 -11.30 -0.74 -3.59
CA ASP A 98 -10.18 -1.53 -3.11
C ASP A 98 -10.61 -2.98 -2.81
N LEU A 99 -9.64 -3.90 -2.77
CA LEU A 99 -9.93 -5.33 -2.56
C LEU A 99 -10.52 -5.60 -1.16
N ARG A 100 -10.27 -4.74 -0.18
CA ARG A 100 -10.91 -4.85 1.14
C ARG A 100 -12.42 -4.58 1.04
N ALA A 101 -12.84 -3.59 0.26
CA ALA A 101 -14.24 -3.31 0.02
C ALA A 101 -14.93 -4.48 -0.69
N LEU A 102 -14.25 -5.13 -1.65
CA LEU A 102 -14.76 -6.32 -2.34
C LEU A 102 -14.93 -7.50 -1.37
N VAL A 103 -13.96 -7.76 -0.50
CA VAL A 103 -14.07 -8.78 0.57
C VAL A 103 -15.25 -8.46 1.49
N SER A 104 -15.37 -7.20 1.93
CA SER A 104 -16.47 -6.79 2.82
C SER A 104 -17.84 -6.99 2.17
N LYS A 105 -17.95 -6.70 0.87
CA LYS A 105 -19.18 -6.93 0.09
C LYS A 105 -19.49 -8.42 -0.03
N ALA A 106 -18.50 -9.25 -0.40
CA ALA A 106 -18.66 -10.69 -0.49
C ALA A 106 -19.11 -11.30 0.84
N THR A 107 -18.48 -10.86 1.95
CA THR A 107 -18.86 -11.28 3.32
C THR A 107 -20.29 -10.92 3.66
N ALA A 108 -20.73 -9.70 3.35
CA ALA A 108 -22.10 -9.24 3.59
C ALA A 108 -23.15 -10.03 2.76
N GLU A 109 -22.74 -10.52 1.59
CA GLU A 109 -23.56 -11.40 0.71
C GLU A 109 -23.48 -12.89 1.08
N GLY A 110 -22.72 -13.26 2.11
CA GLY A 110 -22.54 -14.65 2.55
C GLY A 110 -21.77 -15.52 1.55
N ARG A 111 -20.93 -14.93 0.72
CA ARG A 111 -20.12 -15.63 -0.29
C ARG A 111 -18.64 -15.32 -0.14
N PHE A 112 -17.80 -16.06 -0.82
CA PHE A 112 -16.39 -15.78 -0.99
C PHE A 112 -16.13 -15.14 -2.37
N LEU A 113 -14.94 -14.58 -2.53
CA LEU A 113 -14.41 -14.21 -3.84
C LEU A 113 -14.01 -15.48 -4.61
N ASP A 114 -14.18 -15.47 -5.92
CA ASP A 114 -13.79 -16.61 -6.76
C ASP A 114 -12.28 -16.79 -6.78
N GLU A 115 -11.80 -18.04 -6.63
CA GLU A 115 -10.37 -18.35 -6.60
C GLU A 115 -9.67 -17.90 -7.89
N GLU A 116 -10.33 -18.05 -9.06
CA GLU A 116 -9.77 -17.63 -10.34
C GLU A 116 -9.52 -16.12 -10.40
N ASP A 117 -10.46 -15.31 -9.92
CA ASP A 117 -10.31 -13.86 -9.83
C ASP A 117 -9.14 -13.48 -8.89
N VAL A 118 -9.09 -14.12 -7.70
CA VAL A 118 -8.02 -13.88 -6.74
C VAL A 118 -6.65 -14.26 -7.31
N LEU A 119 -6.56 -15.35 -8.07
CA LEU A 119 -5.32 -15.78 -8.72
C LEU A 119 -4.89 -14.84 -9.87
N ASP A 120 -5.82 -14.30 -10.64
CA ASP A 120 -5.51 -13.29 -11.65
C ASP A 120 -4.97 -12.01 -10.99
N TRP A 121 -5.61 -11.54 -9.92
CA TRP A 121 -5.10 -10.40 -9.16
C TRP A 121 -3.75 -10.69 -8.51
N ALA A 122 -3.55 -11.91 -7.99
CA ALA A 122 -2.28 -12.34 -7.42
C ALA A 122 -1.15 -12.26 -8.43
N LYS A 123 -1.38 -12.70 -9.68
CA LYS A 123 -0.41 -12.59 -10.76
C LYS A 123 -0.05 -11.14 -11.05
N GLN A 124 -1.05 -10.26 -11.14
CA GLN A 124 -0.84 -8.84 -11.40
C GLN A 124 -0.05 -8.15 -10.27
N ILE A 125 -0.34 -8.49 -8.99
CA ILE A 125 0.38 -7.97 -7.83
C ILE A 125 1.81 -8.51 -7.82
N GLY A 126 1.99 -9.81 -8.09
CA GLY A 126 3.30 -10.45 -8.18
C GLY A 126 4.20 -9.78 -9.22
N ASP A 127 3.66 -9.47 -10.40
CA ASP A 127 4.36 -8.73 -11.46
C ASP A 127 4.82 -7.34 -10.97
N ALA A 128 3.95 -6.61 -10.28
CA ALA A 128 4.29 -5.30 -9.71
C ALA A 128 5.40 -5.40 -8.65
N LEU A 129 5.33 -6.41 -7.77
CA LEU A 129 6.35 -6.64 -6.75
C LEU A 129 7.69 -7.05 -7.36
N ASP A 130 7.68 -7.94 -8.36
CA ASP A 130 8.89 -8.32 -9.08
C ASP A 130 9.55 -7.10 -9.75
N TYR A 131 8.75 -6.25 -10.40
CA TYR A 131 9.25 -5.00 -10.98
C TYR A 131 9.90 -4.10 -9.94
N LEU A 132 9.28 -3.89 -8.76
CA LEU A 132 9.84 -3.08 -7.67
C LEU A 132 11.14 -3.68 -7.11
N HIS A 133 11.15 -4.98 -6.86
CA HIS A 133 12.27 -5.69 -6.27
C HIS A 133 13.49 -5.78 -7.20
N ASN A 134 13.30 -5.62 -8.52
CA ASN A 134 14.37 -5.61 -9.52
C ASN A 134 14.86 -4.20 -9.87
N GLN A 135 14.34 -3.14 -9.21
CA GLN A 135 14.93 -1.79 -9.35
C GLN A 135 16.33 -1.73 -8.75
N GLN A 136 17.09 -0.69 -9.08
CA GLN A 136 18.42 -0.45 -8.53
C GLN A 136 18.49 0.98 -7.93
N PRO A 137 18.54 1.08 -6.60
CA PRO A 137 18.46 0.00 -5.61
C PRO A 137 17.07 -0.67 -5.57
N PRO A 138 16.94 -1.91 -5.04
CA PRO A 138 15.66 -2.58 -4.87
C PRO A 138 14.68 -1.75 -4.02
N ILE A 139 13.41 -1.75 -4.43
CA ILE A 139 12.34 -1.01 -3.76
C ILE A 139 11.44 -2.01 -3.03
N VAL A 140 11.20 -1.80 -1.74
CA VAL A 140 10.28 -2.59 -0.92
C VAL A 140 9.07 -1.73 -0.59
N HIS A 141 7.86 -2.23 -0.86
CA HIS A 141 6.61 -1.49 -0.69
C HIS A 141 6.18 -1.35 0.77
N ARG A 142 6.31 -2.42 1.57
CA ARG A 142 6.09 -2.50 3.03
C ARG A 142 4.65 -2.34 3.53
N ASP A 143 3.70 -2.10 2.67
CA ASP A 143 2.30 -1.94 3.05
C ASP A 143 1.35 -2.64 2.07
N ILE A 144 1.69 -3.88 1.70
CA ILE A 144 0.84 -4.72 0.87
C ILE A 144 -0.32 -5.23 1.72
N LYS A 145 -1.53 -4.82 1.36
CA LYS A 145 -2.78 -5.20 2.03
C LYS A 145 -3.98 -4.94 1.11
N PRO A 146 -5.14 -5.58 1.32
CA PRO A 146 -6.30 -5.43 0.44
C PRO A 146 -6.77 -3.98 0.25
N SER A 147 -6.62 -3.09 1.24
CA SER A 147 -7.01 -1.68 1.12
C SER A 147 -6.08 -0.84 0.23
N ASN A 148 -4.85 -1.32 -0.04
CA ASN A 148 -3.89 -0.65 -0.90
C ASN A 148 -3.86 -1.24 -2.33
N LEU A 149 -4.80 -2.12 -2.63
CA LEU A 149 -4.96 -2.76 -3.93
C LEU A 149 -6.33 -2.38 -4.50
N LYS A 150 -6.36 -1.59 -5.57
CA LYS A 150 -7.59 -1.13 -6.19
C LYS A 150 -7.86 -1.88 -7.49
N LEU A 151 -9.08 -2.41 -7.62
CA LEU A 151 -9.55 -3.04 -8.85
C LEU A 151 -10.23 -1.97 -9.72
N THR A 152 -9.64 -1.69 -10.88
CA THR A 152 -10.24 -0.78 -11.85
C THR A 152 -11.45 -1.41 -12.54
N PRO A 153 -12.36 -0.60 -13.13
CA PRO A 153 -13.47 -1.13 -13.91
C PRO A 153 -13.06 -2.00 -15.12
N THR A 154 -11.80 -1.95 -15.52
CA THR A 154 -11.24 -2.77 -16.62
C THR A 154 -10.59 -4.06 -16.13
N GLY A 155 -10.69 -4.40 -14.85
CA GLY A 155 -10.10 -5.62 -14.26
C GLY A 155 -8.61 -5.50 -13.93
N LEU A 156 -8.01 -4.30 -14.06
CA LEU A 156 -6.61 -4.10 -13.70
C LEU A 156 -6.48 -3.79 -12.20
N VAL A 157 -5.66 -4.55 -11.49
CA VAL A 157 -5.30 -4.26 -10.10
C VAL A 157 -4.20 -3.20 -10.06
N LYS A 158 -4.39 -2.14 -9.30
CA LYS A 158 -3.40 -1.09 -9.06
C LYS A 158 -2.95 -1.12 -7.60
N LEU A 159 -1.65 -1.24 -7.40
CA LEU A 159 -1.00 -1.06 -6.10
C LEU A 159 -0.92 0.43 -5.81
N VAL A 160 -1.75 0.90 -4.89
CA VAL A 160 -1.84 2.31 -4.50
C VAL A 160 -1.26 2.49 -3.10
N ASP A 161 -1.06 3.76 -2.72
CA ASP A 161 -0.55 4.14 -1.40
C ASP A 161 0.82 3.51 -1.09
N PHE A 162 1.81 3.96 -1.85
CA PHE A 162 3.19 3.77 -1.45
C PHE A 162 3.39 4.49 -0.12
N GLY A 163 3.11 3.76 0.97
CA GLY A 163 3.45 4.21 2.31
C GLY A 163 4.96 4.24 2.39
N LEU A 164 5.54 5.43 2.42
CA LEU A 164 6.98 5.69 2.56
C LEU A 164 7.85 4.53 2.05
N VAL A 165 8.03 4.48 0.72
CA VAL A 165 8.87 3.49 0.05
C VAL A 165 10.28 3.58 0.63
N LYS A 166 10.81 2.51 1.18
CA LYS A 166 12.21 2.48 1.62
C LYS A 166 13.11 2.04 0.49
N LEU A 167 14.02 2.92 0.12
CA LEU A 167 15.19 2.53 -0.66
C LEU A 167 16.10 1.70 0.26
N LEU A 168 16.46 0.50 -0.18
CA LEU A 168 17.45 -0.32 0.51
C LEU A 168 18.86 0.20 0.18
N ALA A 169 19.22 1.37 0.70
CA ALA A 169 20.58 1.88 0.59
C ALA A 169 21.44 1.32 1.74
N PRO A 170 22.64 0.79 1.47
CA PRO A 170 23.52 0.31 2.54
C PRO A 170 23.90 1.45 3.48
N GLY A 171 23.61 1.31 4.77
CA GLY A 171 24.08 2.21 5.83
C GLY A 171 23.16 3.36 6.24
N GLU A 172 21.97 3.52 5.66
CA GLU A 172 21.01 4.53 6.09
C GLU A 172 20.06 4.00 7.19
N VAL A 173 20.05 4.66 8.33
CA VAL A 173 19.05 4.44 9.40
C VAL A 173 17.76 5.12 8.98
N THR A 174 16.73 4.36 8.65
CA THR A 174 15.44 4.93 8.28
C THR A 174 14.54 4.99 9.51
N ILE A 175 14.03 6.16 9.85
CA ILE A 175 12.99 6.33 10.86
C ILE A 175 11.71 5.72 10.29
N THR A 176 11.37 4.50 10.72
CA THR A 176 10.11 3.87 10.35
C THR A 176 9.00 4.52 11.19
N ILE A 177 8.21 5.39 10.57
CA ILE A 177 6.99 5.90 11.19
C ILE A 177 6.00 4.73 11.26
N MET A 178 5.68 4.27 12.47
CA MET A 178 4.78 3.14 12.69
C MET A 178 3.41 3.42 12.07
N GLN A 179 3.00 2.57 11.14
CA GLN A 179 1.67 2.61 10.55
C GLN A 179 0.61 2.17 11.57
N GLY A 180 -0.63 2.64 11.42
CA GLY A 180 -1.73 2.41 12.36
C GLY A 180 -2.07 0.92 12.58
N GLN A 181 -2.82 0.63 13.66
CA GLN A 181 -3.13 -0.72 14.15
C GLN A 181 -3.69 -1.71 13.08
N GLY A 182 -4.32 -1.22 12.00
CA GLY A 182 -4.86 -2.06 10.93
C GLY A 182 -3.82 -2.67 9.99
N THR A 183 -2.60 -2.14 9.96
CA THR A 183 -1.49 -2.63 9.13
C THR A 183 -0.72 -3.75 9.82
N ALA A 184 -0.71 -3.78 11.15
CA ALA A 184 0.03 -4.76 11.95
C ALA A 184 -0.26 -6.23 11.60
N ILE A 185 -1.45 -6.53 11.07
CA ILE A 185 -1.88 -7.89 10.71
C ILE A 185 -1.09 -8.43 9.50
N TYR A 186 -0.65 -7.56 8.58
CA TYR A 186 0.11 -7.94 7.37
C TYR A 186 1.62 -7.70 7.54
N THR A 187 2.04 -7.18 8.69
CA THR A 187 3.42 -6.78 8.94
C THR A 187 4.21 -7.98 9.50
N PRO A 188 5.34 -8.35 8.88
CA PRO A 188 6.17 -9.44 9.40
C PRO A 188 6.91 -9.04 10.68
N LEU A 189 7.43 -10.05 11.42
CA LEU A 189 7.97 -9.87 12.77
C LEU A 189 9.18 -8.93 12.82
N GLU A 190 10.03 -8.96 11.81
CA GLU A 190 11.24 -8.12 11.71
C GLU A 190 10.93 -6.62 11.62
N GLN A 191 9.71 -6.24 11.26
CA GLN A 191 9.30 -4.84 11.22
C GLN A 191 8.81 -4.30 12.58
N TYR A 192 8.66 -5.14 13.59
CA TYR A 192 8.24 -4.74 14.95
C TYR A 192 9.39 -4.32 15.86
N GLY A 193 10.62 -4.71 15.56
CA GLY A 193 11.80 -4.26 16.29
C GLY A 193 12.30 -2.94 15.69
N GLY A 194 12.60 -1.93 16.49
CA GLY A 194 13.07 -0.62 16.02
C GLY A 194 14.34 -0.63 15.14
N ASP A 195 14.87 -1.78 14.83
CA ASP A 195 15.98 -2.06 13.92
C ASP A 195 15.45 -2.29 12.49
N SER A 196 15.02 -1.22 11.86
CA SER A 196 14.56 -1.23 10.46
C SER A 196 15.64 -1.61 9.44
N LEU A 197 16.84 -1.95 9.89
CA LEU A 197 17.99 -2.33 9.08
C LEU A 197 17.82 -3.69 8.36
N HIS A 198 16.85 -4.52 8.78
CA HIS A 198 16.70 -5.88 8.27
C HIS A 198 15.47 -6.13 7.40
N THR A 199 14.69 -5.09 7.07
CA THR A 199 13.54 -5.26 6.17
C THR A 199 14.02 -5.39 4.71
N ASP A 200 13.76 -6.52 4.10
CA ASP A 200 14.03 -6.78 2.68
C ASP A 200 12.75 -7.14 1.91
N ARG A 201 12.89 -7.52 0.64
CA ARG A 201 11.77 -7.90 -0.24
C ARG A 201 10.89 -9.03 0.30
N ARG A 202 11.39 -9.86 1.24
CA ARG A 202 10.60 -10.93 1.87
C ARG A 202 9.44 -10.38 2.71
N ALA A 203 9.57 -9.15 3.22
CA ALA A 203 8.49 -8.48 3.93
C ALA A 203 7.26 -8.27 3.04
N ASP A 204 7.46 -7.86 1.77
CA ASP A 204 6.35 -7.74 0.82
C ASP A 204 5.74 -9.10 0.48
N ILE A 205 6.55 -10.15 0.35
CA ILE A 205 6.07 -11.51 0.09
C ILE A 205 5.20 -12.03 1.25
N TYR A 206 5.64 -11.80 2.49
CA TYR A 206 4.83 -12.14 3.67
C TYR A 206 3.48 -11.39 3.68
N ALA A 207 3.51 -10.08 3.47
CA ALA A 207 2.31 -9.24 3.42
C ALA A 207 1.39 -9.64 2.24
N PHE A 208 1.96 -10.05 1.12
CA PHE A 208 1.23 -10.57 -0.04
C PHE A 208 0.53 -11.91 0.30
N GLY A 209 1.23 -12.85 0.93
CA GLY A 209 0.61 -14.09 1.42
C GLY A 209 -0.56 -13.83 2.37
N GLY A 210 -0.39 -12.93 3.36
CA GLY A 210 -1.45 -12.49 4.26
C GLY A 210 -2.62 -11.81 3.53
N THR A 211 -2.33 -11.06 2.47
CA THR A 211 -3.35 -10.46 1.60
C THR A 211 -4.16 -11.53 0.87
N LEU A 212 -3.50 -12.50 0.23
CA LEU A 212 -4.19 -13.61 -0.46
C LEU A 212 -5.03 -14.45 0.50
N TYR A 213 -4.50 -14.73 1.69
CA TYR A 213 -5.27 -15.40 2.73
C TYR A 213 -6.58 -14.67 3.02
N HIS A 214 -6.53 -13.35 3.21
CA HIS A 214 -7.71 -12.54 3.50
C HIS A 214 -8.71 -12.54 2.32
N LEU A 215 -8.24 -12.43 1.09
CA LEU A 215 -9.10 -12.44 -0.11
C LEU A 215 -9.83 -13.78 -0.27
N LEU A 216 -9.15 -14.90 0.02
CA LEU A 216 -9.69 -16.25 -0.16
C LEU A 216 -10.63 -16.68 0.98
N THR A 217 -10.43 -16.14 2.20
CA THR A 217 -11.14 -16.63 3.40
C THR A 217 -12.13 -15.63 3.97
N ASN A 218 -12.19 -14.40 3.45
CA ASN A 218 -12.92 -13.27 4.05
C ASN A 218 -12.48 -12.92 5.48
N GLN A 219 -11.39 -13.52 5.97
CA GLN A 219 -10.85 -13.27 7.30
C GLN A 219 -9.40 -12.79 7.20
N PRO A 220 -9.04 -11.71 7.91
CA PRO A 220 -7.64 -11.29 7.96
C PRO A 220 -6.79 -12.38 8.62
N PRO A 221 -5.51 -12.49 8.25
CA PRO A 221 -4.60 -13.43 8.92
C PRO A 221 -4.43 -13.08 10.38
N VAL A 222 -4.07 -14.06 11.19
CA VAL A 222 -3.69 -13.86 12.59
C VAL A 222 -2.42 -13.01 12.65
N ASN A 223 -2.35 -12.12 13.66
CA ASN A 223 -1.17 -11.30 13.89
C ASN A 223 0.09 -12.18 14.01
N VAL A 224 1.18 -11.74 13.44
CA VAL A 224 2.44 -12.50 13.41
C VAL A 224 2.96 -12.87 14.79
N ARG A 225 2.74 -12.05 15.82
CA ARG A 225 3.15 -12.36 17.20
C ARG A 225 2.36 -13.52 17.78
N ASP A 226 1.05 -13.54 17.54
CA ASP A 226 0.17 -14.63 18.00
C ASP A 226 0.52 -15.91 17.24
N ARG A 227 0.78 -15.82 15.92
CA ARG A 227 1.24 -16.94 15.10
C ARG A 227 2.60 -17.46 15.53
N PHE A 228 3.51 -16.60 15.98
CA PHE A 228 4.82 -16.99 16.50
C PHE A 228 4.70 -17.77 17.82
N LEU A 229 3.78 -17.35 18.69
CA LEU A 229 3.52 -18.04 19.97
C LEU A 229 2.75 -19.36 19.81
N ASP A 230 1.81 -19.38 18.88
CA ASP A 230 1.03 -20.57 18.51
C ASP A 230 0.94 -20.70 16.98
N PRO A 231 1.82 -21.50 16.35
CA PRO A 231 1.82 -21.72 14.90
C PRO A 231 0.50 -22.31 14.36
N LYS A 232 -0.36 -22.89 15.23
CA LYS A 232 -1.66 -23.44 14.86
C LYS A 232 -2.81 -22.41 14.95
N SER A 233 -2.52 -21.20 15.41
CA SER A 233 -3.52 -20.14 15.54
C SER A 233 -4.09 -19.65 14.20
N LEU A 234 -3.37 -19.84 13.07
CA LEU A 234 -3.86 -19.51 11.73
C LEU A 234 -4.65 -20.70 11.16
N PRO A 235 -5.99 -20.58 10.99
CA PRO A 235 -6.79 -21.63 10.36
C PRO A 235 -6.36 -21.88 8.92
N ALA A 236 -6.37 -23.14 8.48
CA ALA A 236 -6.13 -23.45 7.07
C ALA A 236 -7.22 -22.81 6.19
N PRO A 237 -6.86 -22.18 5.03
CA PRO A 237 -7.82 -21.54 4.14
C PRO A 237 -9.03 -22.41 3.80
N ARG A 238 -8.83 -23.69 3.52
CA ARG A 238 -9.91 -24.64 3.18
C ARG A 238 -10.83 -24.99 4.34
N SER A 239 -10.40 -24.78 5.58
CA SER A 239 -11.28 -24.94 6.75
C SER A 239 -12.29 -23.79 6.86
N LEU A 240 -11.99 -22.64 6.29
CA LEU A 240 -12.85 -21.45 6.25
C LEU A 240 -13.64 -21.36 4.95
N ASN A 241 -12.98 -21.62 3.83
CA ASN A 241 -13.55 -21.63 2.48
C ASN A 241 -13.21 -22.95 1.77
N PRO A 242 -14.10 -23.95 1.79
CA PRO A 242 -13.87 -25.25 1.16
C PRO A 242 -13.68 -25.20 -0.36
N ALA A 243 -14.03 -24.08 -1.02
CA ALA A 243 -13.85 -23.91 -2.46
C ALA A 243 -12.38 -23.65 -2.85
N VAL A 244 -11.53 -23.26 -1.89
CA VAL A 244 -10.09 -23.07 -2.14
C VAL A 244 -9.44 -24.40 -2.51
N SER A 245 -8.67 -24.43 -3.59
CA SER A 245 -7.93 -25.61 -4.02
C SER A 245 -6.77 -25.95 -3.05
N ALA A 246 -6.42 -27.24 -2.95
CA ALA A 246 -5.33 -27.67 -2.08
C ALA A 246 -3.98 -27.02 -2.46
N ARG A 247 -3.76 -26.80 -3.76
CA ARG A 247 -2.53 -26.17 -4.28
C ARG A 247 -2.42 -24.70 -3.86
N VAL A 248 -3.54 -23.96 -3.86
CA VAL A 248 -3.59 -22.55 -3.45
C VAL A 248 -3.42 -22.43 -1.94
N GLU A 249 -4.06 -23.32 -1.15
CA GLU A 249 -3.87 -23.39 0.29
C GLU A 249 -2.39 -23.61 0.65
N GLU A 250 -1.73 -24.58 0.01
CA GLU A 250 -0.31 -24.85 0.24
C GLU A 250 0.56 -23.62 -0.07
N ALA A 251 0.32 -22.96 -1.21
CA ALA A 251 1.08 -21.78 -1.62
C ALA A 251 0.91 -20.58 -0.68
N VAL A 252 -0.29 -20.40 -0.12
CA VAL A 252 -0.60 -19.27 0.78
C VAL A 252 -0.06 -19.50 2.21
N LEU A 253 0.07 -20.77 2.63
CA LEU A 253 0.60 -21.14 3.95
C LEU A 253 2.12 -21.29 3.99
N TRP A 254 2.78 -21.38 2.82
CA TRP A 254 4.24 -21.51 2.70
C TRP A 254 4.94 -20.21 3.06
#